data_cee3fff780f75ba50074ac0d465dc4a0
#
_entry.id   cee3fff780f75ba50074ac0d465dc4a0
#
_cell.length_a   1.000
_cell.length_b   1.000
_cell.length_c   1.000
_cell.angle_alpha   90.00
_cell.angle_beta   90.00
_cell.angle_gamma   90.00
#
_symmetry.space_group_name_H-M   'P 1'
#
loop_
_entity.id
_entity.type
_entity.pdbx_description
1 polymer ?
#
loop_
_entity_poly.entity_id
_entity_poly.type
_entity_poly.pdbx_seq_one_letter_code
_entity_poly.pdbx_strand_id
1 'polypeptide(L)'
;MSDGNEHLAPGVDDYLTGHSTPPDALLRDLKAETARRFPGRGRMQISQEQGTFMSMLAGLMGARHAVEVGTFTGYSSICLARGMATDGKLICCDISQEWTSLARAYWQKAGLAGRIDLRLGPALDTLRALPGGAWLDLAFIDADRAGLTGYWEEIVPRMRPGGVILVDNVLLHGRIFEPEPDAEALAVRQFNEHALADDRVVLAMLPIADGLTVARRT
;
A
#
# COMPACT_ATOMS: atom_id res chain seq x y z
N MET A 1 5.59 20.29 5.12
CA MET A 1 4.12 20.29 5.03
C MET A 1 3.75 18.82 5.05
N SER A 2 2.91 18.41 6.01
CA SER A 2 2.49 17.02 6.14
C SER A 2 1.71 16.59 4.89
N ASP A 3 1.96 15.38 4.41
CA ASP A 3 1.14 14.74 3.37
C ASP A 3 -0.21 14.30 3.99
N GLY A 4 -0.85 15.22 4.74
CA GLY A 4 -1.95 14.97 5.62
C GLY A 4 -3.27 14.72 4.91
N ASN A 5 -4.21 14.18 5.65
CA ASN A 5 -5.57 13.92 5.20
C ASN A 5 -6.34 15.25 5.04
N GLU A 6 -6.45 15.74 3.81
CA GLU A 6 -7.14 17.01 3.49
C GLU A 6 -8.65 17.00 3.85
N HIS A 7 -9.18 15.83 4.25
CA HIS A 7 -10.59 15.66 4.66
C HIS A 7 -10.80 15.84 6.16
N LEU A 8 -9.73 15.95 6.95
CA LEU A 8 -9.80 16.19 8.39
C LEU A 8 -9.75 17.70 8.71
N ALA A 9 -10.28 18.06 9.88
CA ALA A 9 -10.18 19.44 10.35
C ALA A 9 -8.71 19.88 10.47
N PRO A 10 -8.39 21.17 10.24
CA PRO A 10 -7.05 21.69 10.36
C PRO A 10 -6.39 21.31 11.71
N GLY A 11 -5.16 20.82 11.65
CA GLY A 11 -4.38 20.41 12.83
C GLY A 11 -4.61 18.97 13.30
N VAL A 12 -5.61 18.25 12.78
CA VAL A 12 -5.84 16.85 13.18
C VAL A 12 -4.69 15.97 12.72
N ASP A 13 -4.19 16.14 11.49
CA ASP A 13 -3.04 15.36 10.99
C ASP A 13 -1.78 15.55 11.80
N ASP A 14 -1.45 16.81 12.14
CA ASP A 14 -0.29 17.12 12.97
C ASP A 14 -0.43 16.47 14.35
N TYR A 15 -1.65 16.47 14.90
CA TYR A 15 -1.93 15.83 16.18
C TYR A 15 -1.77 14.31 16.11
N LEU A 16 -2.36 13.66 15.08
CA LEU A 16 -2.27 12.22 14.85
C LEU A 16 -0.80 11.79 14.66
N THR A 17 -0.08 12.49 13.80
CA THR A 17 1.33 12.24 13.53
C THR A 17 2.18 12.42 14.79
N GLY A 18 1.92 13.48 15.57
CA GLY A 18 2.64 13.76 16.82
C GLY A 18 2.34 12.77 17.96
N HIS A 19 1.22 12.03 17.88
CA HIS A 19 0.79 11.04 18.87
C HIS A 19 0.87 9.59 18.35
N SER A 20 1.52 9.39 17.20
CA SER A 20 1.83 8.08 16.63
C SER A 20 3.32 7.75 16.79
N THR A 21 3.67 6.46 16.75
CA THR A 21 5.07 6.04 16.82
C THR A 21 5.86 6.66 15.65
N PRO A 22 6.92 7.44 15.91
CA PRO A 22 7.69 8.09 14.87
C PRO A 22 8.49 7.07 14.04
N PRO A 23 8.77 7.36 12.76
CA PRO A 23 9.63 6.52 11.94
C PRO A 23 11.04 6.50 12.54
N ASP A 24 11.72 5.38 12.41
CA ASP A 24 13.12 5.26 12.82
C ASP A 24 14.07 6.04 11.89
N ALA A 25 15.36 6.02 12.22
CA ALA A 25 16.38 6.74 11.44
C ALA A 25 16.44 6.28 9.98
N LEU A 26 16.24 4.97 9.72
CA LEU A 26 16.28 4.40 8.38
C LEU A 26 15.13 4.91 7.51
N LEU A 27 13.90 4.92 8.03
CA LEU A 27 12.72 5.42 7.31
C LEU A 27 12.79 6.93 7.08
N ARG A 28 13.31 7.69 8.07
CA ARG A 28 13.55 9.14 7.90
C ARG A 28 14.59 9.42 6.80
N ASP A 29 15.70 8.65 6.79
CA ASP A 29 16.74 8.75 5.76
C ASP A 29 16.18 8.39 4.37
N LEU A 30 15.39 7.32 4.27
CA LEU A 30 14.72 6.97 3.01
C LEU A 30 13.80 8.09 2.51
N LYS A 31 13.01 8.71 3.38
CA LYS A 31 12.12 9.82 3.00
C LYS A 31 12.93 11.02 2.49
N ALA A 32 14.00 11.40 3.18
CA ALA A 32 14.90 12.48 2.78
C ALA A 32 15.62 12.18 1.45
N GLU A 33 16.13 10.96 1.28
CA GLU A 33 16.82 10.54 0.05
C GLU A 33 15.84 10.46 -1.14
N THR A 34 14.59 10.02 -0.93
CA THR A 34 13.54 10.03 -1.94
C THR A 34 13.24 11.46 -2.41
N ALA A 35 13.06 12.40 -1.48
CA ALA A 35 12.80 13.79 -1.80
C ALA A 35 13.97 14.43 -2.57
N ARG A 36 15.22 14.05 -2.23
CA ARG A 36 16.42 14.52 -2.90
C ARG A 36 16.57 13.96 -4.33
N ARG A 37 16.34 12.65 -4.51
CA ARG A 37 16.50 11.98 -5.82
C ARG A 37 15.36 12.23 -6.77
N PHE A 38 14.15 12.34 -6.22
CA PHE A 38 12.92 12.46 -7.00
C PHE A 38 12.13 13.71 -6.57
N PRO A 39 12.63 14.93 -6.89
CA PRO A 39 11.96 16.17 -6.51
C PRO A 39 10.49 16.19 -6.98
N GLY A 40 9.58 16.59 -6.08
CA GLY A 40 8.14 16.64 -6.34
C GLY A 40 7.41 15.30 -6.23
N ARG A 41 8.13 14.17 -6.06
CA ARG A 41 7.51 12.83 -5.93
C ARG A 41 7.46 12.29 -4.49
N GLY A 42 7.84 13.08 -3.49
CA GLY A 42 7.80 12.66 -2.07
C GLY A 42 6.42 12.22 -1.62
N ARG A 43 5.37 12.81 -2.20
CA ARG A 43 3.96 12.45 -1.92
C ARG A 43 3.53 11.05 -2.39
N MET A 44 4.35 10.39 -3.21
CA MET A 44 4.11 9.00 -3.61
C MET A 44 4.50 7.99 -2.52
N GLN A 45 5.15 8.41 -1.45
CA GLN A 45 5.37 7.55 -0.28
C GLN A 45 4.16 7.67 0.65
N ILE A 46 3.75 6.55 1.23
CA ILE A 46 2.72 6.53 2.26
C ILE A 46 3.09 7.40 3.47
N SER A 47 2.10 7.82 4.23
CA SER A 47 2.32 8.57 5.46
C SER A 47 2.95 7.70 6.56
N GLN A 48 3.49 8.36 7.59
CA GLN A 48 4.13 7.69 8.73
C GLN A 48 3.14 6.81 9.50
N GLU A 49 1.97 7.35 9.82
CA GLU A 49 0.92 6.68 10.57
C GLU A 49 0.35 5.50 9.79
N GLN A 50 0.19 5.63 8.47
CA GLN A 50 -0.21 4.54 7.59
C GLN A 50 0.82 3.40 7.60
N GLY A 51 2.11 3.73 7.48
CA GLY A 51 3.19 2.74 7.56
C GLY A 51 3.22 2.02 8.90
N THR A 52 2.99 2.74 10.01
CA THR A 52 2.89 2.16 11.35
C THR A 52 1.67 1.25 11.47
N PHE A 53 0.51 1.70 11.01
CA PHE A 53 -0.72 0.89 10.97
C PHE A 53 -0.53 -0.41 10.17
N MET A 54 0.05 -0.33 8.97
CA MET A 54 0.30 -1.50 8.12
C MET A 54 1.25 -2.50 8.78
N SER A 55 2.31 -2.01 9.42
CA SER A 55 3.26 -2.85 10.18
C SER A 55 2.58 -3.55 11.35
N MET A 56 1.77 -2.82 12.14
CA MET A 56 1.00 -3.39 13.25
C MET A 56 0.01 -4.45 12.76
N LEU A 57 -0.73 -4.16 11.70
CA LEU A 57 -1.71 -5.08 11.12
C LEU A 57 -1.04 -6.38 10.65
N ALA A 58 0.08 -6.28 9.92
CA ALA A 58 0.85 -7.45 9.49
C ALA A 58 1.30 -8.31 10.69
N GLY A 59 1.71 -7.67 11.79
CA GLY A 59 2.11 -8.35 13.03
C GLY A 59 0.94 -9.01 13.75
N LEU A 60 -0.18 -8.31 13.90
CA LEU A 60 -1.39 -8.85 14.53
C LEU A 60 -1.95 -10.06 13.78
N MET A 61 -1.83 -10.07 12.45
CA MET A 61 -2.24 -11.19 11.60
C MET A 61 -1.24 -12.34 11.59
N GLY A 62 -0.01 -12.14 12.05
CA GLY A 62 1.09 -13.08 11.86
C GLY A 62 1.37 -13.36 10.39
N ALA A 63 1.24 -12.35 9.53
CA ALA A 63 1.33 -12.49 8.07
C ALA A 63 2.67 -13.10 7.63
N ARG A 64 2.61 -14.10 6.75
CA ARG A 64 3.79 -14.80 6.18
C ARG A 64 3.93 -14.57 4.68
N HIS A 65 2.82 -14.43 3.97
CA HIS A 65 2.79 -14.23 2.53
C HIS A 65 2.03 -12.95 2.20
N ALA A 66 2.74 -11.99 1.64
CA ALA A 66 2.14 -10.74 1.25
C ALA A 66 2.53 -10.33 -0.18
N VAL A 67 1.68 -9.51 -0.80
CA VAL A 67 1.95 -8.86 -2.09
C VAL A 67 1.72 -7.36 -1.97
N GLU A 68 2.59 -6.59 -2.60
CA GLU A 68 2.49 -5.14 -2.75
C GLU A 68 2.46 -4.79 -4.24
N VAL A 69 1.48 -3.98 -4.64
CA VAL A 69 1.35 -3.45 -6.01
C VAL A 69 1.58 -1.94 -5.97
N GLY A 70 2.71 -1.52 -6.54
CA GLY A 70 3.24 -0.16 -6.36
C GLY A 70 4.22 -0.10 -5.20
N THR A 71 5.51 -0.12 -5.50
CA THR A 71 6.59 -0.18 -4.49
C THR A 71 7.32 1.16 -4.35
N PHE A 72 7.45 1.88 -5.46
CA PHE A 72 8.19 3.15 -5.52
C PHE A 72 9.58 3.01 -4.90
N THR A 73 9.87 3.75 -3.83
CA THR A 73 11.19 3.73 -3.15
C THR A 73 11.23 2.82 -1.93
N GLY A 74 10.16 2.04 -1.69
CA GLY A 74 10.16 0.93 -0.74
C GLY A 74 9.84 1.29 0.70
N TYR A 75 9.20 2.43 0.98
CA TYR A 75 8.80 2.79 2.35
C TYR A 75 7.74 1.82 2.90
N SER A 76 6.67 1.61 2.16
CA SER A 76 5.57 0.70 2.50
C SER A 76 6.04 -0.75 2.64
N SER A 77 6.87 -1.22 1.70
CA SER A 77 7.43 -2.58 1.75
C SER A 77 8.30 -2.83 2.98
N ILE A 78 9.06 -1.82 3.46
CA ILE A 78 9.82 -1.92 4.71
C ILE A 78 8.85 -2.04 5.89
N CYS A 79 7.81 -1.21 5.94
CA CYS A 79 6.80 -1.25 7.01
C CYS A 79 6.10 -2.61 7.07
N LEU A 80 5.61 -3.11 5.92
CA LEU A 80 4.98 -4.42 5.82
C LEU A 80 5.92 -5.54 6.26
N ALA A 81 7.11 -5.63 5.66
CA ALA A 81 8.05 -6.69 5.93
C ALA A 81 8.53 -6.73 7.39
N ARG A 82 8.63 -5.56 8.06
CA ARG A 82 8.96 -5.49 9.49
C ARG A 82 7.84 -6.04 10.38
N GLY A 83 6.58 -5.80 10.00
CA GLY A 83 5.43 -6.33 10.75
C GLY A 83 5.19 -7.82 10.54
N MET A 84 5.52 -8.35 9.37
CA MET A 84 5.31 -9.77 9.05
C MET A 84 6.16 -10.70 9.92
N ALA A 85 5.75 -11.97 10.00
CA ALA A 85 6.52 -13.02 10.65
C ALA A 85 7.97 -13.06 10.13
N THR A 86 8.93 -13.48 10.95
CA THR A 86 10.38 -13.42 10.63
C THR A 86 10.78 -14.20 9.39
N ASP A 87 10.04 -15.25 9.07
CA ASP A 87 10.19 -16.09 7.85
C ASP A 87 9.25 -15.65 6.71
N GLY A 88 8.48 -14.59 6.92
CA GLY A 88 7.52 -14.09 5.95
C GLY A 88 8.19 -13.55 4.67
N LYS A 89 7.47 -13.66 3.56
CA LYS A 89 7.90 -13.21 2.22
C LYS A 89 6.92 -12.19 1.66
N LEU A 90 7.47 -11.10 1.14
CA LEU A 90 6.73 -10.04 0.47
C LEU A 90 7.11 -10.00 -1.00
N ILE A 91 6.13 -10.12 -1.89
CA ILE A 91 6.31 -9.90 -3.33
C ILE A 91 5.96 -8.43 -3.60
N CYS A 92 6.89 -7.69 -4.21
CA CYS A 92 6.70 -6.30 -4.57
C CYS A 92 6.65 -6.16 -6.10
N CYS A 93 5.59 -5.53 -6.63
CA CYS A 93 5.41 -5.28 -8.05
C CYS A 93 5.60 -3.80 -8.35
N ASP A 94 6.47 -3.48 -9.31
CA ASP A 94 6.69 -2.11 -9.79
C ASP A 94 7.19 -2.12 -11.23
N ILE A 95 6.94 -1.03 -11.96
CA ILE A 95 7.42 -0.88 -13.35
C ILE A 95 8.74 -0.13 -13.45
N SER A 96 9.16 0.59 -12.39
CA SER A 96 10.32 1.48 -12.43
C SER A 96 11.55 0.86 -11.79
N GLN A 97 12.52 0.48 -12.61
CA GLN A 97 13.84 0.06 -12.13
C GLN A 97 14.57 1.21 -11.42
N GLU A 98 14.35 2.46 -11.84
CA GLU A 98 14.99 3.63 -11.25
C GLU A 98 14.55 3.80 -9.78
N TRP A 99 13.24 3.81 -9.52
CA TRP A 99 12.70 3.97 -8.17
C TRP A 99 13.07 2.80 -7.27
N THR A 100 12.87 1.59 -7.77
CA THR A 100 13.13 0.37 -7.01
C THR A 100 14.60 0.07 -6.78
N SER A 101 15.51 0.74 -7.50
CA SER A 101 16.95 0.70 -7.17
C SER A 101 17.22 1.28 -5.79
N LEU A 102 16.52 2.37 -5.43
CA LEU A 102 16.58 2.94 -4.09
C LEU A 102 15.93 2.02 -3.06
N ALA A 103 14.76 1.45 -3.36
CA ALA A 103 14.10 0.48 -2.50
C ALA A 103 15.04 -0.69 -2.14
N ARG A 104 15.68 -1.31 -3.13
CA ARG A 104 16.65 -2.41 -2.91
C ARG A 104 17.79 -2.02 -1.97
N ALA A 105 18.35 -0.83 -2.13
CA ALA A 105 19.41 -0.33 -1.26
C ALA A 105 18.94 -0.21 0.21
N TYR A 106 17.71 0.27 0.42
CA TYR A 106 17.16 0.41 1.76
C TYR A 106 16.69 -0.92 2.36
N TRP A 107 16.21 -1.86 1.57
CA TRP A 107 15.92 -3.22 2.04
C TRP A 107 17.19 -3.93 2.54
N GLN A 108 18.33 -3.70 1.88
CA GLN A 108 19.63 -4.20 2.36
C GLN A 108 20.02 -3.56 3.69
N LYS A 109 19.95 -2.21 3.79
CA LYS A 109 20.21 -1.48 5.04
C LYS A 109 19.30 -1.95 6.18
N ALA A 110 18.04 -2.29 5.87
CA ALA A 110 17.06 -2.79 6.83
C ALA A 110 17.22 -4.27 7.20
N GLY A 111 18.10 -5.03 6.52
CA GLY A 111 18.23 -6.46 6.69
C GLY A 111 17.05 -7.28 6.13
N LEU A 112 16.28 -6.69 5.21
CA LEU A 112 15.04 -7.27 4.66
C LEU A 112 15.19 -7.83 3.24
N ALA A 113 16.34 -7.65 2.59
CA ALA A 113 16.55 -8.04 1.19
C ALA A 113 16.27 -9.52 0.90
N GLY A 114 16.52 -10.41 1.86
CA GLY A 114 16.22 -11.83 1.72
C GLY A 114 14.73 -12.20 1.88
N ARG A 115 13.89 -11.23 2.25
CA ARG A 115 12.46 -11.42 2.51
C ARG A 115 11.56 -10.74 1.47
N ILE A 116 12.12 -9.85 0.64
CA ILE A 116 11.39 -9.06 -0.35
C ILE A 116 11.81 -9.50 -1.75
N ASP A 117 10.85 -9.95 -2.55
CA ASP A 117 11.01 -10.39 -3.95
C ASP A 117 10.43 -9.33 -4.88
N LEU A 118 11.30 -8.56 -5.53
CA LEU A 118 10.89 -7.51 -6.48
C LEU A 118 10.66 -8.09 -7.87
N ARG A 119 9.47 -7.86 -8.39
CA ARG A 119 9.05 -8.19 -9.75
C ARG A 119 8.88 -6.91 -10.56
N LEU A 120 9.76 -6.69 -11.54
CA LEU A 120 9.70 -5.54 -12.45
C LEU A 120 8.85 -5.89 -13.68
N GLY A 121 7.88 -5.03 -13.98
CA GLY A 121 6.96 -5.15 -15.11
C GLY A 121 5.53 -4.83 -14.72
N PRO A 122 4.57 -4.97 -15.65
CA PRO A 122 3.15 -4.76 -15.36
C PRO A 122 2.69 -5.68 -14.22
N ALA A 123 2.09 -5.08 -13.18
CA ALA A 123 1.72 -5.83 -11.98
C ALA A 123 0.69 -6.93 -12.27
N LEU A 124 -0.25 -6.71 -13.21
CA LEU A 124 -1.22 -7.73 -13.63
C LEU A 124 -0.55 -8.99 -14.17
N ASP A 125 0.54 -8.86 -14.93
CA ASP A 125 1.25 -10.01 -15.47
C ASP A 125 1.92 -10.81 -14.34
N THR A 126 2.52 -10.09 -13.37
CA THR A 126 3.06 -10.72 -12.16
C THR A 126 1.97 -11.43 -11.37
N LEU A 127 0.85 -10.77 -11.08
CA LEU A 127 -0.24 -11.33 -10.28
C LEU A 127 -0.84 -12.58 -10.95
N ARG A 128 -1.04 -12.56 -12.27
CA ARG A 128 -1.52 -13.71 -13.04
C ARG A 128 -0.57 -14.90 -13.02
N ALA A 129 0.74 -14.62 -12.95
CA ALA A 129 1.77 -15.67 -12.86
C ALA A 129 1.94 -16.25 -11.44
N LEU A 130 1.32 -15.64 -10.41
CA LEU A 130 1.36 -16.18 -9.05
C LEU A 130 0.56 -17.48 -8.96
N PRO A 131 0.91 -18.38 -8.01
CA PRO A 131 0.14 -19.59 -7.76
C PRO A 131 -1.35 -19.30 -7.54
N GLY A 132 -2.19 -20.17 -8.06
CA GLY A 132 -3.61 -20.18 -7.73
C GLY A 132 -3.87 -20.67 -6.30
N GLY A 133 -5.13 -20.55 -5.88
CA GLY A 133 -5.56 -20.96 -4.54
C GLY A 133 -5.34 -19.89 -3.47
N ALA A 134 -5.86 -20.15 -2.28
CA ALA A 134 -5.89 -19.20 -1.17
C ALA A 134 -4.65 -19.35 -0.28
N TRP A 135 -3.65 -18.50 -0.46
CA TRP A 135 -2.38 -18.55 0.28
C TRP A 135 -1.85 -17.20 0.75
N LEU A 136 -2.35 -16.08 0.21
CA LEU A 136 -1.95 -14.75 0.65
C LEU A 136 -2.60 -14.39 1.98
N ASP A 137 -1.80 -13.86 2.89
CA ASP A 137 -2.25 -13.31 4.18
C ASP A 137 -2.62 -11.85 4.06
N LEU A 138 -1.81 -11.06 3.33
CA LEU A 138 -1.91 -9.62 3.25
C LEU A 138 -1.60 -9.13 1.84
N ALA A 139 -2.37 -8.18 1.36
CA ALA A 139 -2.10 -7.47 0.12
C ALA A 139 -2.18 -5.96 0.33
N PHE A 140 -1.33 -5.21 -0.35
CA PHE A 140 -1.39 -3.75 -0.40
C PHE A 140 -1.36 -3.28 -1.86
N ILE A 141 -2.33 -2.45 -2.24
CA ILE A 141 -2.48 -1.92 -3.59
C ILE A 141 -2.35 -0.39 -3.52
N ASP A 142 -1.28 0.14 -4.10
CA ASP A 142 -0.97 1.57 -4.21
C ASP A 142 -0.27 1.85 -5.56
N ALA A 143 -1.00 1.61 -6.64
CA ALA A 143 -0.50 1.77 -8.01
C ALA A 143 -1.42 2.66 -8.85
N ASP A 144 -1.41 2.49 -10.17
CA ASP A 144 -2.26 3.23 -11.08
C ASP A 144 -3.75 2.95 -10.84
N ARG A 145 -4.56 3.98 -10.94
CA ARG A 145 -6.00 3.93 -10.64
C ARG A 145 -6.78 3.07 -11.65
N ALA A 146 -6.34 3.07 -12.90
CA ALA A 146 -6.98 2.28 -13.96
C ALA A 146 -6.84 0.76 -13.74
N GLY A 147 -5.79 0.33 -13.05
CA GLY A 147 -5.51 -1.08 -12.75
C GLY A 147 -6.24 -1.63 -11.52
N LEU A 148 -6.83 -0.79 -10.66
CA LEU A 148 -7.34 -1.20 -9.34
C LEU A 148 -8.26 -2.41 -9.37
N THR A 149 -9.30 -2.39 -10.21
CA THR A 149 -10.25 -3.52 -10.34
C THR A 149 -9.53 -4.79 -10.84
N GLY A 150 -8.59 -4.65 -11.78
CA GLY A 150 -7.80 -5.78 -12.27
C GLY A 150 -6.92 -6.38 -11.17
N TYR A 151 -6.24 -5.56 -10.37
CA TYR A 151 -5.43 -6.03 -9.24
C TYR A 151 -6.30 -6.72 -8.20
N TRP A 152 -7.46 -6.16 -7.88
CA TRP A 152 -8.42 -6.74 -6.96
C TRP A 152 -8.87 -8.14 -7.39
N GLU A 153 -9.28 -8.31 -8.64
CA GLU A 153 -9.76 -9.59 -9.18
C GLU A 153 -8.66 -10.68 -9.21
N GLU A 154 -7.41 -10.29 -9.33
CA GLU A 154 -6.29 -11.24 -9.25
C GLU A 154 -5.92 -11.57 -7.79
N ILE A 155 -6.09 -10.62 -6.86
CA ILE A 155 -5.68 -10.78 -5.47
C ILE A 155 -6.74 -11.49 -4.63
N VAL A 156 -8.02 -11.10 -4.71
CA VAL A 156 -9.11 -11.66 -3.86
C VAL A 156 -9.17 -13.18 -3.89
N PRO A 157 -9.11 -13.86 -5.06
CA PRO A 157 -9.14 -15.32 -5.10
C PRO A 157 -7.93 -16.01 -4.45
N ARG A 158 -6.83 -15.27 -4.31
CA ARG A 158 -5.58 -15.76 -3.71
C ARG A 158 -5.47 -15.46 -2.22
N MET A 159 -6.37 -14.63 -1.69
CA MET A 159 -6.42 -14.38 -0.24
C MET A 159 -6.98 -15.58 0.50
N ARG A 160 -6.30 -16.00 1.56
CA ARG A 160 -6.87 -17.02 2.47
C ARG A 160 -8.07 -16.44 3.23
N PRO A 161 -9.00 -17.27 3.73
CA PRO A 161 -10.01 -16.80 4.65
C PRO A 161 -9.38 -16.06 5.84
N GLY A 162 -9.90 -14.86 6.16
CA GLY A 162 -9.32 -13.97 7.17
C GLY A 162 -8.11 -13.15 6.70
N GLY A 163 -7.61 -13.36 5.48
CA GLY A 163 -6.58 -12.49 4.88
C GLY A 163 -7.10 -11.08 4.61
N VAL A 164 -6.23 -10.08 4.58
CA VAL A 164 -6.59 -8.67 4.46
C VAL A 164 -5.98 -8.05 3.21
N ILE A 165 -6.79 -7.24 2.53
CA ILE A 165 -6.39 -6.40 1.40
C ILE A 165 -6.51 -4.95 1.83
N LEU A 166 -5.46 -4.18 1.60
CA LEU A 166 -5.41 -2.74 1.78
C LEU A 166 -5.35 -2.07 0.40
N VAL A 167 -6.18 -1.04 0.17
CA VAL A 167 -6.14 -0.25 -1.07
C VAL A 167 -6.03 1.21 -0.72
N ASP A 168 -4.98 1.86 -1.22
CA ASP A 168 -4.65 3.25 -0.92
C ASP A 168 -5.31 4.26 -1.87
N ASN A 169 -5.41 5.50 -1.42
CA ASN A 169 -5.91 6.67 -2.16
C ASN A 169 -7.34 6.50 -2.71
N VAL A 170 -8.20 5.84 -1.96
CA VAL A 170 -9.58 5.58 -2.37
C VAL A 170 -10.49 6.80 -2.28
N LEU A 171 -9.99 7.93 -1.74
CA LEU A 171 -10.65 9.24 -1.75
C LEU A 171 -10.09 10.19 -2.82
N LEU A 172 -8.90 9.92 -3.35
CA LEU A 172 -8.22 10.65 -4.42
C LEU A 172 -8.24 12.18 -4.20
N HIS A 173 -7.79 12.62 -3.00
CA HIS A 173 -7.81 14.02 -2.56
C HIS A 173 -9.16 14.71 -2.71
N GLY A 174 -10.27 13.98 -2.50
CA GLY A 174 -11.63 14.47 -2.66
C GLY A 174 -12.15 14.55 -4.09
N ARG A 175 -11.32 14.29 -5.10
CA ARG A 175 -11.74 14.30 -6.52
C ARG A 175 -12.86 13.31 -6.81
N ILE A 176 -12.99 12.26 -6.02
CA ILE A 176 -14.13 11.33 -6.13
C ILE A 176 -15.49 12.03 -5.86
N PHE A 177 -15.53 13.19 -5.21
CA PHE A 177 -16.78 13.91 -4.91
C PHE A 177 -17.15 14.95 -5.98
N GLU A 178 -16.28 15.18 -6.96
CA GLU A 178 -16.54 16.14 -8.02
C GLU A 178 -17.74 15.70 -8.87
N PRO A 179 -18.65 16.63 -9.27
CA PRO A 179 -19.81 16.28 -10.10
C PRO A 179 -19.43 15.69 -11.45
N GLU A 180 -18.35 16.18 -12.04
CA GLU A 180 -17.77 15.72 -13.31
C GLU A 180 -16.36 15.19 -13.05
N PRO A 181 -16.23 13.92 -12.59
CA PRO A 181 -14.95 13.35 -12.27
C PRO A 181 -14.11 13.13 -13.53
N ASP A 182 -12.81 13.35 -13.42
CA ASP A 182 -11.88 12.93 -14.47
C ASP A 182 -11.74 11.40 -14.53
N ALA A 183 -10.96 10.90 -15.48
CA ALA A 183 -10.80 9.46 -15.72
C ALA A 183 -10.26 8.69 -14.50
N GLU A 184 -9.33 9.30 -13.73
CA GLU A 184 -8.79 8.68 -12.52
C GLU A 184 -9.83 8.61 -11.40
N ALA A 185 -10.54 9.73 -11.14
CA ALA A 185 -11.58 9.79 -10.13
C ALA A 185 -12.74 8.85 -10.46
N LEU A 186 -13.10 8.74 -11.74
CA LEU A 186 -14.10 7.78 -12.20
C LEU A 186 -13.65 6.34 -11.96
N ALA A 187 -12.39 6.01 -12.27
CA ALA A 187 -11.85 4.68 -12.03
C ALA A 187 -11.86 4.32 -10.53
N VAL A 188 -11.50 5.27 -9.65
CA VAL A 188 -11.56 5.04 -8.20
C VAL A 188 -13.00 4.86 -7.72
N ARG A 189 -13.96 5.67 -8.19
CA ARG A 189 -15.39 5.46 -7.85
C ARG A 189 -15.87 4.08 -8.26
N GLN A 190 -15.60 3.69 -9.50
CA GLN A 190 -15.99 2.38 -10.02
C GLN A 190 -15.37 1.24 -9.22
N PHE A 191 -14.09 1.40 -8.86
CA PHE A 191 -13.42 0.43 -7.98
C PHE A 191 -14.08 0.36 -6.60
N ASN A 192 -14.36 1.50 -5.95
CA ASN A 192 -14.98 1.53 -4.63
C ASN A 192 -16.37 0.84 -4.63
N GLU A 193 -17.18 1.07 -5.67
CA GLU A 193 -18.47 0.40 -5.86
C GLU A 193 -18.29 -1.11 -6.11
N HIS A 194 -17.32 -1.48 -6.96
CA HIS A 194 -16.99 -2.86 -7.25
C HIS A 194 -16.56 -3.63 -6.00
N ALA A 195 -15.63 -3.07 -5.21
CA ALA A 195 -15.16 -3.68 -3.98
C ALA A 195 -16.26 -3.82 -2.91
N LEU A 196 -17.15 -2.80 -2.81
CA LEU A 196 -18.30 -2.84 -1.90
C LEU A 196 -19.32 -3.93 -2.27
N ALA A 197 -19.50 -4.19 -3.56
CA ALA A 197 -20.44 -5.20 -4.07
C ALA A 197 -19.87 -6.63 -4.01
N ASP A 198 -18.60 -6.81 -3.66
CA ASP A 198 -17.92 -8.10 -3.64
C ASP A 198 -18.28 -8.88 -2.36
N ASP A 199 -19.10 -9.89 -2.49
CA ASP A 199 -19.56 -10.77 -1.38
C ASP A 199 -18.46 -11.68 -0.81
N ARG A 200 -17.32 -11.75 -1.48
CA ARG A 200 -16.16 -12.52 -1.02
C ARG A 200 -15.41 -11.83 0.13
N VAL A 201 -15.70 -10.57 0.42
CA VAL A 201 -15.02 -9.79 1.45
C VAL A 201 -15.99 -9.03 2.35
N VAL A 202 -15.50 -8.65 3.52
CA VAL A 202 -16.10 -7.61 4.37
C VAL A 202 -15.10 -6.46 4.42
N LEU A 203 -15.53 -5.24 4.09
CA LEU A 203 -14.65 -4.09 4.01
C LEU A 203 -15.10 -2.91 4.85
N ALA A 204 -14.14 -2.07 5.22
CA ALA A 204 -14.33 -0.73 5.76
C ALA A 204 -13.39 0.24 5.04
N MET A 205 -13.87 1.44 4.75
CA MET A 205 -13.05 2.53 4.26
C MET A 205 -12.70 3.44 5.44
N LEU A 206 -11.41 3.67 5.67
CA LEU A 206 -10.88 4.44 6.80
C LEU A 206 -10.28 5.76 6.31
N PRO A 207 -10.42 6.85 7.08
CA PRO A 207 -9.82 8.15 6.76
C PRO A 207 -8.34 8.20 7.18
N ILE A 208 -7.54 7.24 6.72
CA ILE A 208 -6.08 7.21 6.90
C ILE A 208 -5.46 7.75 5.62
N ALA A 209 -4.59 8.75 5.73
CA ALA A 209 -4.01 9.46 4.59
C ALA A 209 -5.08 9.90 3.57
N ASP A 210 -4.98 9.51 2.31
CA ASP A 210 -5.96 9.82 1.26
C ASP A 210 -7.06 8.74 1.12
N GLY A 211 -7.47 8.16 2.26
CA GLY A 211 -8.44 7.08 2.34
C GLY A 211 -7.83 5.70 2.09
N LEU A 212 -8.08 4.80 3.01
CA LEU A 212 -7.60 3.42 2.97
C LEU A 212 -8.77 2.44 3.05
N THR A 213 -9.01 1.67 2.01
CA THR A 213 -9.91 0.50 2.10
C THR A 213 -9.19 -0.64 2.80
N VAL A 214 -9.83 -1.18 3.83
CA VAL A 214 -9.40 -2.38 4.54
C VAL A 214 -10.45 -3.46 4.32
N ALA A 215 -10.12 -4.50 3.57
CA ALA A 215 -11.03 -5.58 3.22
C ALA A 215 -10.50 -6.91 3.75
N ARG A 216 -11.36 -7.66 4.43
CA ARG A 216 -11.04 -9.00 4.95
C ARG A 216 -11.75 -10.06 4.13
N ARG A 217 -11.02 -11.05 3.64
CA ARG A 217 -11.57 -12.24 2.95
C ARG A 217 -12.47 -13.04 3.92
N THR A 218 -13.69 -13.33 3.50
CA THR A 218 -14.67 -14.15 4.26
C THR A 218 -14.27 -15.61 4.34
#